data_8ddaf1597a62325ce769ffeca87071dd
#
_entry.id   8ddaf1597a62325ce769ffeca87071dd
#
_cell.length_a   1.000
_cell.length_b   1.000
_cell.length_c   1.000
_cell.angle_alpha   90.00
_cell.angle_beta   90.00
_cell.angle_gamma   90.00
#
_symmetry.space_group_name_H-M   'P 1'
#
loop_
_entity.id
_entity.type
_entity.pdbx_description
1 polymer ?
#
loop_
_entity_poly.entity_id
_entity_poly.type
_entity_poly.pdbx_seq_one_letter_code
_entity_poly.pdbx_strand_id
1 'polypeptide(L)'
;MNNPYIPFASRILDVKKHTQKEYTFRMEYHGEVKPGQFFEVSVPKFGEAPISVSGIGDGYVELTIRRVGRVTNEVFENYVGDSLLMRGPYGNGFDISIFDHGETLVVAGGTGVSPVRGVIEALAASPAAADTHVIVGFRSPADMLFRPDLEEWKDKLDLVLTVD
;
A
#
# COMPACT_ATOMS: atom_id res chain seq x y z
N MET A 1 -10.17 18.53 -21.12
CA MET A 1 -9.37 18.50 -19.87
C MET A 1 -10.03 17.52 -18.91
N ASN A 2 -9.32 16.47 -18.54
CA ASN A 2 -9.85 15.57 -17.48
C ASN A 2 -9.83 16.32 -16.14
N ASN A 3 -10.98 16.44 -15.50
CA ASN A 3 -11.08 17.01 -14.16
C ASN A 3 -10.56 15.98 -13.14
N PRO A 4 -9.43 16.22 -12.45
CA PRO A 4 -8.83 15.26 -11.52
C PRO A 4 -9.67 15.01 -10.26
N TYR A 5 -10.72 15.79 -10.07
CA TYR A 5 -11.63 15.64 -8.93
C TYR A 5 -12.86 14.78 -9.22
N ILE A 6 -13.04 14.32 -10.45
CA ILE A 6 -14.13 13.39 -10.78
C ILE A 6 -13.64 11.97 -10.55
N PRO A 7 -14.30 11.20 -9.66
CA PRO A 7 -13.95 9.80 -9.46
C PRO A 7 -14.22 8.97 -10.73
N PHE A 8 -13.36 8.00 -10.97
CA PHE A 8 -13.53 6.97 -11.99
C PHE A 8 -13.79 5.60 -11.34
N ALA A 9 -14.53 4.74 -12.02
CA ALA A 9 -14.73 3.38 -11.57
C ALA A 9 -13.49 2.54 -11.89
N SER A 10 -12.94 1.87 -10.88
CA SER A 10 -11.85 0.92 -11.01
C SER A 10 -12.32 -0.45 -10.55
N ARG A 11 -12.12 -1.46 -11.41
CA ARG A 11 -12.51 -2.82 -11.11
C ARG A 11 -11.56 -3.47 -10.11
N ILE A 12 -12.11 -4.21 -9.16
CA ILE A 12 -11.34 -5.05 -8.25
C ILE A 12 -10.94 -6.32 -9.00
N LEU A 13 -9.64 -6.49 -9.25
CA LEU A 13 -9.08 -7.65 -9.94
C LEU A 13 -8.83 -8.82 -9.01
N ASP A 14 -8.44 -8.53 -7.77
CA ASP A 14 -8.14 -9.53 -6.73
C ASP A 14 -8.26 -8.91 -5.33
N VAL A 15 -8.50 -9.74 -4.33
CA VAL A 15 -8.56 -9.34 -2.93
C VAL A 15 -7.76 -10.31 -2.07
N LYS A 16 -6.63 -9.84 -1.53
CA LYS A 16 -5.80 -10.59 -0.59
C LYS A 16 -6.13 -10.22 0.85
N LYS A 17 -6.61 -11.17 1.62
CA LYS A 17 -6.89 -10.99 3.05
C LYS A 17 -5.62 -11.23 3.86
N HIS A 18 -5.21 -10.26 4.66
CA HIS A 18 -4.08 -10.38 5.58
C HIS A 18 -4.53 -10.76 6.99
N THR A 19 -5.55 -10.05 7.49
CA THR A 19 -6.16 -10.25 8.80
C THR A 19 -7.69 -10.18 8.67
N GLN A 20 -8.41 -10.17 9.78
CA GLN A 20 -9.86 -9.91 9.75
C GLN A 20 -10.23 -8.46 9.41
N LYS A 21 -9.25 -7.53 9.50
CA LYS A 21 -9.48 -6.09 9.35
C LYS A 21 -8.67 -5.45 8.23
N GLU A 22 -7.67 -6.12 7.68
CA GLU A 22 -6.82 -5.58 6.63
C GLU A 22 -6.84 -6.47 5.39
N TYR A 23 -7.30 -5.90 4.27
CA TYR A 23 -7.31 -6.53 2.96
C TYR A 23 -6.54 -5.66 1.96
N THR A 24 -5.81 -6.28 1.06
CA THR A 24 -5.25 -5.62 -0.13
C THR A 24 -6.19 -5.87 -1.30
N PHE A 25 -6.67 -4.79 -1.89
CA PHE A 25 -7.46 -4.77 -3.10
C PHE A 25 -6.55 -4.45 -4.28
N ARG A 26 -6.49 -5.34 -5.26
CA ARG A 26 -5.82 -5.08 -6.52
C ARG A 26 -6.81 -4.41 -7.45
N MET A 27 -6.53 -3.16 -7.79
CA MET A 27 -7.41 -2.28 -8.55
C MET A 27 -6.89 -2.13 -9.97
N GLU A 28 -7.75 -2.26 -10.98
CA GLU A 28 -7.40 -2.01 -12.37
C GLU A 28 -7.00 -0.53 -12.56
N TYR A 29 -5.75 -0.29 -12.98
CA TYR A 29 -5.25 1.06 -13.20
C TYR A 29 -4.10 1.08 -14.19
N HIS A 30 -4.22 1.91 -15.24
CA HIS A 30 -3.24 2.01 -16.33
C HIS A 30 -2.48 3.34 -16.38
N GLY A 31 -2.70 4.22 -15.40
CA GLY A 31 -1.99 5.49 -15.29
C GLY A 31 -0.64 5.35 -14.59
N GLU A 32 0.14 6.41 -14.65
CA GLU A 32 1.40 6.50 -13.89
C GLU A 32 1.11 6.70 -12.40
N VAL A 33 1.89 6.01 -11.56
CA VAL A 33 1.84 6.13 -10.12
C VAL A 33 3.21 5.84 -9.52
N LYS A 34 3.52 6.50 -8.40
CA LYS A 34 4.78 6.34 -7.66
C LYS A 34 4.53 5.78 -6.26
N PRO A 35 5.48 5.04 -5.68
CA PRO A 35 5.42 4.66 -4.28
C PRO A 35 5.19 5.89 -3.38
N GLY A 36 4.34 5.74 -2.37
CA GLY A 36 3.99 6.83 -1.45
C GLY A 36 2.86 7.75 -1.93
N GLN A 37 2.36 7.60 -3.16
CA GLN A 37 1.12 8.23 -3.58
C GLN A 37 -0.11 7.50 -3.02
N PHE A 38 -1.28 8.15 -3.11
CA PHE A 38 -2.53 7.61 -2.62
C PHE A 38 -3.70 7.92 -3.56
N PHE A 39 -4.77 7.19 -3.41
CA PHE A 39 -6.06 7.47 -4.04
C PHE A 39 -7.11 7.79 -2.97
N GLU A 40 -8.01 8.70 -3.28
CA GLU A 40 -9.27 8.81 -2.56
C GLU A 40 -10.22 7.72 -3.05
N VAL A 41 -10.58 6.81 -2.17
CA VAL A 41 -11.60 5.80 -2.43
C VAL A 41 -12.95 6.35 -2.00
N SER A 42 -13.86 6.50 -2.95
CA SER A 42 -15.18 7.11 -2.75
C SER A 42 -16.25 6.03 -2.69
N VAL A 43 -17.10 6.10 -1.67
CA VAL A 43 -18.29 5.26 -1.56
C VAL A 43 -19.51 6.17 -1.52
N PRO A 44 -20.41 6.12 -2.53
CA PRO A 44 -21.59 6.98 -2.59
C PRO A 44 -22.41 6.93 -1.30
N LYS A 45 -22.80 8.09 -0.78
CA LYS A 45 -23.52 8.31 0.48
C LYS A 45 -22.70 8.09 1.77
N PHE A 46 -21.53 7.45 1.69
CA PHE A 46 -20.68 7.18 2.85
C PHE A 46 -19.49 8.13 2.97
N GLY A 47 -19.00 8.65 1.84
CA GLY A 47 -17.90 9.61 1.78
C GLY A 47 -16.67 9.06 1.07
N GLU A 48 -15.51 9.61 1.40
CA GLU A 48 -14.22 9.24 0.84
C GLU A 48 -13.20 8.92 1.93
N ALA A 49 -12.22 8.12 1.58
CA ALA A 49 -11.08 7.81 2.44
C ALA A 49 -9.79 7.78 1.60
N PRO A 50 -8.71 8.46 2.06
CA PRO A 50 -7.41 8.37 1.42
C PRO A 50 -6.77 7.02 1.73
N ILE A 51 -6.40 6.30 0.66
CA ILE A 51 -5.76 4.99 0.76
C ILE A 51 -4.43 5.04 0.01
N SER A 52 -3.35 4.81 0.73
CA SER A 52 -2.01 4.75 0.13
C SER A 52 -1.86 3.57 -0.81
N VAL A 53 -1.12 3.78 -1.89
CA VAL A 53 -0.70 2.72 -2.79
C VAL A 53 0.28 1.82 -2.05
N SER A 54 -0.04 0.54 -1.96
CA SER A 54 0.79 -0.48 -1.31
C SER A 54 1.51 -1.40 -2.30
N GLY A 55 1.19 -1.31 -3.58
CA GLY A 55 1.85 -2.04 -4.65
C GLY A 55 1.50 -1.47 -6.02
N ILE A 56 2.41 -1.64 -6.97
CA ILE A 56 2.28 -1.15 -8.34
C ILE A 56 2.67 -2.28 -9.28
N GLY A 57 1.83 -2.54 -10.29
CA GLY A 57 2.13 -3.54 -11.30
C GLY A 57 1.59 -3.14 -12.66
N ASP A 58 1.83 -3.99 -13.66
CA ASP A 58 1.34 -3.74 -15.02
C ASP A 58 -0.19 -3.80 -15.06
N GLY A 59 -0.80 -2.66 -15.33
CA GLY A 59 -2.27 -2.52 -15.42
C GLY A 59 -3.00 -2.49 -14.08
N TYR A 60 -2.30 -2.40 -12.93
CA TYR A 60 -2.95 -2.34 -11.63
C TYR A 60 -2.17 -1.57 -10.56
N VAL A 61 -2.88 -1.16 -9.53
CA VAL A 61 -2.33 -0.73 -8.23
C VAL A 61 -2.93 -1.58 -7.11
N GLU A 62 -2.19 -1.73 -6.01
CA GLU A 62 -2.69 -2.37 -4.80
C GLU A 62 -2.98 -1.32 -3.72
N LEU A 63 -4.15 -1.42 -3.12
CA LEU A 63 -4.62 -0.57 -2.04
C LEU A 63 -4.88 -1.45 -0.81
N THR A 64 -4.07 -1.28 0.23
CA THR A 64 -4.28 -2.01 1.48
C THR A 64 -5.16 -1.19 2.41
N ILE A 65 -6.37 -1.69 2.61
CA ILE A 65 -7.42 -1.01 3.36
C ILE A 65 -7.60 -1.69 4.72
N ARG A 66 -7.58 -0.88 5.78
CA ARG A 66 -7.97 -1.31 7.12
C ARG A 66 -9.40 -0.91 7.42
N ARG A 67 -10.19 -1.88 7.89
CA ARG A 67 -11.57 -1.68 8.31
C ARG A 67 -11.62 -0.94 9.65
N VAL A 68 -11.81 0.39 9.63
CA VAL A 68 -11.77 1.24 10.84
C VAL A 68 -12.82 2.34 10.88
N GLY A 69 -13.54 2.60 9.80
CA GLY A 69 -14.47 3.72 9.71
C GLY A 69 -15.61 3.47 8.73
N ARG A 70 -16.48 4.47 8.61
CA ARG A 70 -17.72 4.37 7.83
C ARG A 70 -17.49 3.94 6.37
N VAL A 71 -16.56 4.59 5.69
CA VAL A 71 -16.22 4.28 4.28
C VAL A 71 -15.60 2.90 4.16
N THR A 72 -14.58 2.62 4.98
CA THR A 72 -13.87 1.34 4.91
C THR A 72 -14.74 0.16 5.36
N ASN A 73 -15.66 0.34 6.29
CA ASN A 73 -16.65 -0.70 6.64
C ASN A 73 -17.51 -1.05 5.43
N GLU A 74 -18.02 -0.03 4.72
CA GLU A 74 -18.86 -0.23 3.54
C GLU A 74 -18.12 -0.94 2.41
N VAL A 75 -16.84 -0.59 2.17
CA VAL A 75 -15.99 -1.30 1.20
C VAL A 75 -15.92 -2.80 1.50
N PHE A 76 -15.72 -3.17 2.75
CA PHE A 76 -15.62 -4.58 3.17
C PHE A 76 -16.94 -5.33 3.11
N GLU A 77 -18.06 -4.67 3.34
CA GLU A 77 -19.39 -5.29 3.42
C GLU A 77 -20.03 -5.46 2.04
N ASN A 78 -19.85 -4.48 1.14
CA ASN A 78 -20.65 -4.40 -0.06
C ASN A 78 -19.87 -4.30 -1.38
N TYR A 79 -18.54 -4.09 -1.35
CA TYR A 79 -17.77 -3.85 -2.58
C TYR A 79 -16.71 -4.90 -2.88
N VAL A 80 -16.53 -5.92 -2.05
CA VAL A 80 -15.58 -7.01 -2.33
C VAL A 80 -16.04 -7.78 -3.58
N GLY A 81 -15.20 -7.77 -4.62
CA GLY A 81 -15.49 -8.46 -5.89
C GLY A 81 -16.22 -7.62 -6.95
N ASP A 82 -16.36 -6.33 -6.72
CA ASP A 82 -16.99 -5.38 -7.66
C ASP A 82 -15.99 -4.27 -8.09
N SER A 83 -16.42 -3.03 -8.14
CA SER A 83 -15.64 -1.86 -8.50
C SER A 83 -15.68 -0.83 -7.38
N LEU A 84 -14.59 -0.09 -7.21
CA LEU A 84 -14.54 1.07 -6.34
C LEU A 84 -14.45 2.34 -7.18
N LEU A 85 -15.05 3.42 -6.70
CA LEU A 85 -14.81 4.74 -7.24
C LEU A 85 -13.51 5.29 -6.65
N MET A 86 -12.59 5.71 -7.51
CA MET A 86 -11.29 6.24 -7.13
C MET A 86 -11.02 7.57 -7.81
N ARG A 87 -10.30 8.45 -7.17
CA ARG A 87 -9.70 9.64 -7.78
C ARG A 87 -8.27 9.83 -7.30
N GLY A 88 -7.41 10.31 -8.18
CA GLY A 88 -5.97 10.41 -7.96
C GLY A 88 -5.19 9.91 -9.18
N PRO A 89 -3.89 9.57 -9.03
CA PRO A 89 -3.15 9.54 -7.76
C PRO A 89 -2.83 10.94 -7.22
N TYR A 90 -2.74 11.06 -5.90
CA TYR A 90 -2.37 12.29 -5.20
C TYR A 90 -1.06 12.10 -4.43
N GLY A 91 -0.47 13.22 -4.03
CA GLY A 91 0.83 13.25 -3.36
C GLY A 91 1.99 13.23 -4.36
N ASN A 92 3.18 13.58 -3.87
CA ASN A 92 4.38 13.67 -4.72
C ASN A 92 5.03 12.30 -4.97
N GLY A 93 4.72 11.29 -4.13
CA GLY A 93 5.43 10.03 -4.09
C GLY A 93 6.84 10.19 -3.52
N PHE A 94 7.54 9.07 -3.37
CA PHE A 94 8.96 9.06 -3.02
C PHE A 94 9.82 9.15 -4.28
N ASP A 95 10.85 9.97 -4.22
CA ASP A 95 11.94 9.93 -5.18
C ASP A 95 12.94 8.87 -4.71
N ILE A 96 12.93 7.72 -5.37
CA ILE A 96 13.79 6.58 -4.96
C ILE A 96 15.27 6.92 -5.10
N SER A 97 15.64 7.85 -5.98
CA SER A 97 17.05 8.23 -6.19
C SER A 97 17.70 8.90 -4.99
N ILE A 98 16.92 9.44 -4.05
CA ILE A 98 17.48 10.01 -2.80
C ILE A 98 18.12 8.94 -1.89
N PHE A 99 17.77 7.68 -2.10
CA PHE A 99 18.29 6.55 -1.32
C PHE A 99 19.54 5.91 -1.93
N ASP A 100 20.05 6.41 -3.06
CA ASP A 100 21.23 5.87 -3.74
C ASP A 100 22.55 6.13 -2.97
N HIS A 101 22.50 6.96 -1.92
CA HIS A 101 23.69 7.38 -1.18
C HIS A 101 23.47 7.31 0.33
N GLY A 102 24.33 6.54 1.00
CA GLY A 102 24.36 6.42 2.45
C GLY A 102 23.39 5.40 3.03
N GLU A 103 23.40 5.30 4.35
CA GLU A 103 22.52 4.40 5.10
C GLU A 103 21.07 4.86 5.04
N THR A 104 20.16 3.96 4.82
CA THR A 104 18.71 4.20 4.80
C THR A 104 18.03 3.43 5.93
N LEU A 105 17.24 4.12 6.75
CA LEU A 105 16.40 3.50 7.77
C LEU A 105 14.92 3.71 7.44
N VAL A 106 14.19 2.61 7.27
CA VAL A 106 12.73 2.62 7.10
C VAL A 106 12.08 2.05 8.37
N VAL A 107 11.21 2.82 9.00
CA VAL A 107 10.46 2.37 10.19
C VAL A 107 8.97 2.44 9.92
N ALA A 108 8.27 1.33 10.11
CA ALA A 108 6.83 1.25 9.88
C ALA A 108 6.12 0.39 10.94
N GLY A 109 4.87 0.71 11.24
CA GLY A 109 4.05 -0.05 12.19
C GLY A 109 2.65 -0.36 11.66
N GLY A 110 2.20 -1.61 11.81
CA GLY A 110 0.89 -2.06 11.38
C GLY A 110 0.62 -1.76 9.91
N THR A 111 -0.53 -1.12 9.61
CA THR A 111 -0.87 -0.69 8.24
C THR A 111 0.05 0.39 7.67
N GLY A 112 0.88 1.04 8.49
CA GLY A 112 1.87 2.01 8.03
C GLY A 112 2.97 1.41 7.14
N VAL A 113 3.12 0.10 7.08
CA VAL A 113 4.00 -0.57 6.13
C VAL A 113 3.50 -0.42 4.68
N SER A 114 2.19 -0.27 4.47
CA SER A 114 1.58 -0.18 3.13
C SER A 114 2.12 0.98 2.28
N PRO A 115 2.18 2.24 2.76
CA PRO A 115 2.69 3.36 1.96
C PRO A 115 4.20 3.27 1.65
N VAL A 116 4.97 2.57 2.46
CA VAL A 116 6.43 2.42 2.28
C VAL A 116 6.82 1.10 1.62
N ARG A 117 5.86 0.18 1.40
CA ARG A 117 6.13 -1.13 0.81
C ARG A 117 6.84 -1.02 -0.54
N GLY A 118 6.33 -0.17 -1.45
CA GLY A 118 6.96 0.02 -2.76
C GLY A 118 8.36 0.65 -2.69
N VAL A 119 8.65 1.44 -1.65
CA VAL A 119 10.01 1.95 -1.39
C VAL A 119 10.92 0.81 -0.95
N ILE A 120 10.48 -0.01 0.00
CA ILE A 120 11.25 -1.17 0.49
C ILE A 120 11.53 -2.16 -0.65
N GLU A 121 10.53 -2.43 -1.50
CA GLU A 121 10.70 -3.28 -2.70
C GLU A 121 11.75 -2.73 -3.66
N ALA A 122 11.73 -1.41 -3.93
CA ALA A 122 12.70 -0.76 -4.79
C ALA A 122 14.12 -0.82 -4.20
N LEU A 123 14.27 -0.58 -2.89
CA LEU A 123 15.54 -0.68 -2.19
C LEU A 123 16.08 -2.12 -2.20
N ALA A 124 15.23 -3.11 -1.92
CA ALA A 124 15.60 -4.53 -1.94
C ALA A 124 16.03 -5.04 -3.32
N ALA A 125 15.62 -4.35 -4.39
CA ALA A 125 16.01 -4.65 -5.77
C ALA A 125 17.21 -3.83 -6.27
N SER A 126 17.77 -2.95 -5.45
CA SER A 126 18.84 -2.02 -5.82
C SER A 126 20.15 -2.33 -5.11
N PRO A 127 21.29 -1.75 -5.54
CA PRO A 127 22.55 -1.83 -4.80
C PRO A 127 22.49 -1.26 -3.37
N ALA A 128 21.55 -0.36 -3.09
CA ALA A 128 21.34 0.22 -1.76
C ALA A 128 20.80 -0.80 -0.73
N ALA A 129 20.45 -2.00 -1.14
CA ALA A 129 19.96 -3.05 -0.24
C ALA A 129 20.92 -3.34 0.92
N ALA A 130 22.24 -3.33 0.66
CA ALA A 130 23.27 -3.61 1.66
C ALA A 130 23.31 -2.56 2.80
N ASP A 131 22.92 -1.32 2.50
CA ASP A 131 22.93 -0.18 3.42
C ASP A 131 21.50 0.22 3.87
N THR A 132 20.52 -0.71 3.67
CA THR A 132 19.13 -0.48 4.01
C THR A 132 18.71 -1.30 5.23
N HIS A 133 18.27 -0.58 6.26
CA HIS A 133 17.75 -1.12 7.51
C HIS A 133 16.24 -0.91 7.54
N VAL A 134 15.49 -1.94 7.86
CA VAL A 134 14.02 -1.88 7.92
C VAL A 134 13.54 -2.39 9.27
N ILE A 135 12.74 -1.60 9.97
CA ILE A 135 12.08 -2.00 11.21
C ILE A 135 10.58 -2.00 11.00
N VAL A 136 9.95 -3.16 11.12
CA VAL A 136 8.49 -3.28 11.01
C VAL A 136 7.91 -3.85 12.30
N GLY A 137 6.98 -3.10 12.89
CA GLY A 137 6.29 -3.49 14.12
C GLY A 137 4.82 -3.87 13.88
N PHE A 138 4.34 -4.90 14.58
CA PHE A 138 2.93 -5.29 14.61
C PHE A 138 2.49 -5.53 16.05
N ARG A 139 1.18 -5.49 16.33
CA ARG A 139 0.64 -5.80 17.67
C ARG A 139 0.90 -7.25 18.07
N SER A 140 0.75 -8.15 17.13
CA SER A 140 0.93 -9.57 17.35
C SER A 140 1.33 -10.26 16.05
N PRO A 141 1.82 -11.49 16.10
CA PRO A 141 2.07 -12.27 14.87
C PRO A 141 0.82 -12.45 14.00
N ALA A 142 -0.39 -12.44 14.58
CA ALA A 142 -1.64 -12.56 13.84
C ALA A 142 -2.00 -11.29 13.04
N ASP A 143 -1.46 -10.13 13.45
CA ASP A 143 -1.67 -8.83 12.80
C ASP A 143 -0.64 -8.51 11.72
N MET A 144 0.31 -9.42 11.46
CA MET A 144 1.35 -9.22 10.45
C MET A 144 0.76 -9.18 9.04
N LEU A 145 1.04 -8.08 8.34
CA LEU A 145 0.72 -7.88 6.92
C LEU A 145 1.87 -8.33 6.03
N PHE A 146 1.60 -8.60 4.76
CA PHE A 146 2.61 -8.85 3.74
C PHE A 146 3.65 -9.93 4.12
N ARG A 147 3.24 -11.01 4.77
CA ARG A 147 4.14 -12.08 5.23
C ARG A 147 5.10 -12.61 4.16
N PRO A 148 4.66 -12.87 2.91
CA PRO A 148 5.57 -13.32 1.87
C PRO A 148 6.67 -12.28 1.55
N ASP A 149 6.29 -11.00 1.54
CA ASP A 149 7.23 -9.91 1.24
C ASP A 149 8.24 -9.76 2.39
N LEU A 150 7.78 -9.87 3.64
CA LEU A 150 8.65 -9.82 4.83
C LEU A 150 9.69 -10.97 4.83
N GLU A 151 9.30 -12.17 4.42
CA GLU A 151 10.24 -13.30 4.29
C GLU A 151 11.27 -13.05 3.16
N GLU A 152 10.83 -12.52 2.02
CA GLU A 152 11.74 -12.15 0.93
C GLU A 152 12.70 -11.01 1.33
N TRP A 153 12.21 -10.01 2.06
CA TRP A 153 13.03 -8.88 2.48
C TRP A 153 14.10 -9.26 3.50
N LYS A 154 13.85 -10.24 4.38
CA LYS A 154 14.86 -10.77 5.32
C LYS A 154 16.11 -11.28 4.62
N ASP A 155 15.96 -11.83 3.43
CA ASP A 155 17.08 -12.38 2.65
C ASP A 155 17.88 -11.29 1.92
N LYS A 156 17.33 -10.08 1.81
CA LYS A 156 17.90 -9.00 1.01
C LYS A 156 18.31 -7.77 1.80
N LEU A 157 17.67 -7.54 2.94
CA LEU A 157 17.79 -6.31 3.76
C LEU A 157 18.09 -6.67 5.21
N ASP A 158 18.65 -5.72 5.95
CA ASP A 158 18.67 -5.82 7.42
C ASP A 158 17.27 -5.52 7.98
N LEU A 159 16.47 -6.58 8.10
CA LEU A 159 15.07 -6.49 8.52
C LEU A 159 14.87 -6.94 9.96
N VAL A 160 14.39 -6.03 10.80
CA VAL A 160 13.95 -6.31 12.16
C VAL A 160 12.42 -6.32 12.21
N LEU A 161 11.85 -7.47 12.62
CA LEU A 161 10.42 -7.59 12.92
C LEU A 161 10.22 -7.56 14.43
N THR A 162 9.30 -6.71 14.88
CA THR A 162 8.95 -6.61 16.30
C THR A 162 7.43 -6.77 16.49
N VAL A 163 7.05 -7.28 17.66
CA VAL A 163 5.65 -7.37 18.12
C VAL A 163 5.58 -6.84 19.54
N ASP A 164 4.41 -6.33 19.94
CA ASP A 164 4.13 -5.86 21.31
C ASP A 164 4.07 -7.05 22.30
#